data_f1fdb4716b3fb245839a0f1d24968df2
#
_entry.id   f1fdb4716b3fb245839a0f1d24968df2
#
_cell.length_a   1.000
_cell.length_b   1.000
_cell.length_c   1.000
_cell.angle_alpha   90.00
_cell.angle_beta   90.00
_cell.angle_gamma   90.00
#
_symmetry.space_group_name_H-M   'P 1'
#
loop_
_entity.id
_entity.type
_entity.pdbx_description
1 polymer ?
#
loop_
_entity_poly.entity_id
_entity_poly.type
_entity_poly.pdbx_seq_one_letter_code
_entity_poly.pdbx_strand_id
1 'polypeptide(L)'
;MKQRILIILIIFLPGMLLSQVVYQDLTNTNIYDFIDELANLRVISIISVIKPYPRELIARKLQEASSPENRAKLSKRQQKELDFYLRDFNLELNPSLAYINKNSFFKNKQDFRLPFNPLEFVYKDSIFTFVLKPLLGISYIRNENGSAYHRWNGAEIFGYVGKHFGFYASLRDNHENHILTAPQMLNQEEGAVWKPYSGGAGDYSEMRGGLTWKWKWGDLTFVKDHFQWGDNYHGSNIMSGRTPSIPYLQYHMRPLEWLEFTWVQAWLVSEIPDTSKTYTLSIGTKRVTYFNKYYASGLFTFTPIVGLDLSIGNSVVYCAEYMNPAYVSPFLFYFNYGYAEGSGKSGFYGKEVQTFINISSRNIKHLHLYADLFVNQANADGISYKAGFRLGDFPLKNLSLTAEYTRNNGETYSSALPTTSYGSNQYGLGSYLSENSMEIYTALCWKPIRGLRFDAYWLLAKHGEGLTLGSLDYRDQEISLASRYEVINNAYVFLEYQNRHVEGDVRYIPSIYFGNTNSLVTGINIGF
;
A
#
# COMPACT_ATOMS: atom_id res chain seq x y z
N MET A 1 -5.59 46.62 6.99
CA MET A 1 -5.19 45.23 7.35
C MET A 1 -5.51 44.19 6.28
N LYS A 2 -6.60 44.26 5.54
CA LYS A 2 -6.97 43.29 4.46
C LYS A 2 -5.99 43.21 3.26
N GLN A 3 -5.34 44.31 2.90
CA GLN A 3 -4.37 44.30 1.78
C GLN A 3 -2.99 43.69 2.10
N ARG A 4 -2.59 43.65 3.35
CA ARG A 4 -1.27 43.04 3.76
C ARG A 4 -1.31 41.52 3.82
N ILE A 5 -2.48 40.93 4.04
CA ILE A 5 -2.66 39.46 4.04
C ILE A 5 -2.61 38.90 2.61
N LEU A 6 -3.12 39.66 1.63
CA LEU A 6 -3.08 39.25 0.22
C LEU A 6 -1.64 39.28 -0.36
N ILE A 7 -0.81 40.21 0.10
CA ILE A 7 0.60 40.33 -0.32
C ILE A 7 1.47 39.20 0.23
N ILE A 8 1.16 38.68 1.42
CA ILE A 8 1.89 37.53 1.98
C ILE A 8 1.55 36.24 1.24
N LEU A 9 0.33 36.10 0.71
CA LEU A 9 -0.05 34.94 -0.12
C LEU A 9 0.59 34.96 -1.51
N ILE A 10 0.95 36.14 -2.05
CA ILE A 10 1.57 36.31 -3.38
C ILE A 10 3.10 36.16 -3.34
N ILE A 11 3.75 36.42 -2.20
CA ILE A 11 5.21 36.28 -2.05
C ILE A 11 5.67 34.81 -1.96
N PHE A 12 4.75 33.85 -1.78
CA PHE A 12 5.01 32.41 -1.80
C PHE A 12 4.79 31.74 -3.17
N LEU A 13 4.83 32.46 -4.28
CA LEU A 13 4.90 31.90 -5.63
C LEU A 13 6.36 31.92 -6.16
N PRO A 14 7.24 31.02 -5.74
CA PRO A 14 8.58 30.92 -6.32
C PRO A 14 8.55 30.00 -7.53
N GLY A 15 9.37 30.38 -8.47
CA GLY A 15 9.71 29.79 -9.74
C GLY A 15 9.33 28.35 -10.02
N MET A 16 8.57 28.19 -11.08
CA MET A 16 8.00 26.95 -11.61
C MET A 16 9.08 25.95 -12.03
N LEU A 17 9.41 24.99 -11.18
CA LEU A 17 9.90 23.70 -11.64
C LEU A 17 8.69 22.80 -11.86
N LEU A 18 8.63 22.23 -13.06
CA LEU A 18 7.57 21.37 -13.56
C LEU A 18 7.52 20.08 -12.75
N SER A 19 6.41 19.78 -12.13
CA SER A 19 6.27 18.52 -11.41
C SER A 19 4.80 18.11 -11.32
N GLN A 20 4.51 16.93 -11.81
CA GLN A 20 3.19 16.31 -11.83
C GLN A 20 3.25 15.03 -11.01
N VAL A 21 2.23 14.68 -10.24
CA VAL A 21 2.22 13.48 -9.41
C VAL A 21 1.06 12.58 -9.76
N VAL A 22 1.40 11.33 -10.05
CA VAL A 22 0.52 10.16 -10.01
C VAL A 22 1.23 9.14 -9.11
N TYR A 23 0.51 8.56 -8.18
CA TYR A 23 1.05 7.53 -7.30
C TYR A 23 1.11 6.17 -8.00
N GLN A 24 2.22 5.44 -7.76
CA GLN A 24 2.40 4.09 -8.29
C GLN A 24 1.65 3.10 -7.42
N ASP A 25 0.87 2.22 -8.04
CA ASP A 25 0.13 1.18 -7.33
C ASP A 25 1.02 0.31 -6.43
N LEU A 26 0.53 -0.02 -5.21
CA LEU A 26 1.24 -0.86 -4.24
C LEU A 26 1.45 -2.30 -4.73
N THR A 27 0.52 -2.81 -5.53
CA THR A 27 0.57 -4.17 -6.05
C THR A 27 1.63 -4.37 -7.13
N ASN A 28 2.17 -3.28 -7.71
CA ASN A 28 3.31 -3.34 -8.62
C ASN A 28 4.63 -3.56 -7.85
N THR A 29 4.74 -4.69 -7.20
CA THR A 29 5.84 -5.02 -6.27
C THR A 29 7.22 -5.02 -6.93
N ASN A 30 7.32 -5.27 -8.25
CA ASN A 30 8.60 -5.38 -8.94
C ASN A 30 9.38 -4.07 -8.95
N ILE A 31 8.73 -2.93 -9.22
CA ILE A 31 9.40 -1.64 -9.20
C ILE A 31 9.78 -1.21 -7.79
N TYR A 32 8.91 -1.47 -6.79
CA TYR A 32 9.24 -1.21 -5.39
C TYR A 32 10.44 -2.02 -4.92
N ASP A 33 10.50 -3.32 -5.25
CA ASP A 33 11.62 -4.21 -4.97
C ASP A 33 12.92 -3.74 -5.65
N PHE A 34 12.83 -3.21 -6.88
CA PHE A 34 14.02 -2.72 -7.58
C PHE A 34 14.53 -1.41 -6.98
N ILE A 35 13.65 -0.48 -6.63
CA ILE A 35 14.02 0.77 -5.91
C ILE A 35 14.67 0.45 -4.57
N ASP A 36 14.10 -0.50 -3.81
CA ASP A 36 14.68 -0.95 -2.54
C ASP A 36 16.07 -1.60 -2.73
N GLU A 37 16.24 -2.43 -3.75
CA GLU A 37 17.52 -3.03 -4.12
C GLU A 37 18.59 -1.96 -4.40
N LEU A 38 18.25 -0.92 -5.17
CA LEU A 38 19.16 0.20 -5.46
C LEU A 38 19.51 1.00 -4.20
N ALA A 39 18.55 1.17 -3.28
CA ALA A 39 18.76 1.85 -2.01
C ALA A 39 19.68 1.05 -1.08
N ASN A 40 19.51 -0.28 -1.00
CA ASN A 40 20.33 -1.18 -0.19
C ASN A 40 21.78 -1.27 -0.70
N LEU A 41 22.00 -1.05 -2.01
CA LEU A 41 23.32 -0.91 -2.62
C LEU A 41 23.93 0.49 -2.40
N ARG A 42 23.18 1.42 -1.79
CA ARG A 42 23.56 2.84 -1.65
C ARG A 42 23.84 3.53 -2.99
N VAL A 43 23.15 3.11 -4.03
CA VAL A 43 23.18 3.75 -5.36
C VAL A 43 22.22 4.95 -5.37
N ILE A 44 21.12 4.84 -4.64
CA ILE A 44 20.14 5.91 -4.41
C ILE A 44 19.84 6.03 -2.92
N SER A 45 19.20 7.12 -2.52
CA SER A 45 18.59 7.29 -1.20
C SER A 45 17.08 7.44 -1.33
N ILE A 46 16.31 6.77 -0.50
CA ILE A 46 14.84 6.86 -0.47
C ILE A 46 14.31 6.72 0.95
N ILE A 47 13.33 7.53 1.31
CA ILE A 47 12.52 7.36 2.52
C ILE A 47 11.45 6.31 2.18
N SER A 48 11.45 5.19 2.89
CA SER A 48 10.62 4.01 2.54
C SER A 48 9.41 3.80 3.44
N VAL A 49 9.30 4.58 4.51
CA VAL A 49 8.25 4.44 5.53
C VAL A 49 6.83 4.70 5.01
N ILE A 50 6.67 5.45 3.92
CA ILE A 50 5.37 5.80 3.32
C ILE A 50 5.31 5.29 1.88
N LYS A 51 4.25 4.57 1.55
CA LYS A 51 3.88 4.14 0.20
C LYS A 51 2.38 4.40 -0.01
N PRO A 52 1.92 4.61 -1.26
CA PRO A 52 2.62 4.48 -2.53
C PRO A 52 3.61 5.63 -2.84
N TYR A 53 4.62 5.34 -3.66
CA TYR A 53 5.55 6.36 -4.15
C TYR A 53 4.97 7.11 -5.37
N PRO A 54 5.23 8.44 -5.49
CA PRO A 54 4.99 9.15 -6.74
C PRO A 54 5.81 8.57 -7.90
N ARG A 55 5.20 8.35 -9.06
CA ARG A 55 5.89 7.86 -10.28
C ARG A 55 7.07 8.76 -10.66
N GLU A 56 6.93 10.08 -10.48
CA GLU A 56 8.03 11.02 -10.69
C GLU A 56 9.21 10.80 -9.72
N LEU A 57 8.94 10.47 -8.45
CA LEU A 57 10.00 10.13 -7.48
C LEU A 57 10.75 8.89 -7.95
N ILE A 58 10.04 7.84 -8.36
CA ILE A 58 10.62 6.62 -8.91
C ILE A 58 11.49 6.96 -10.13
N ALA A 59 10.95 7.72 -11.09
CA ALA A 59 11.67 8.12 -12.30
C ALA A 59 12.97 8.88 -11.99
N ARG A 60 12.93 9.86 -11.07
CA ARG A 60 14.14 10.59 -10.61
C ARG A 60 15.17 9.65 -9.96
N LYS A 61 14.72 8.67 -9.16
CA LYS A 61 15.61 7.70 -8.53
C LYS A 61 16.25 6.75 -9.54
N LEU A 62 15.51 6.34 -10.56
CA LEU A 62 16.05 5.59 -11.70
C LEU A 62 17.07 6.42 -12.49
N GLN A 63 16.80 7.71 -12.71
CA GLN A 63 17.75 8.62 -13.37
C GLN A 63 19.02 8.82 -12.53
N GLU A 64 18.90 8.99 -11.20
CA GLU A 64 20.03 9.06 -10.27
C GLU A 64 20.90 7.79 -10.36
N ALA A 65 20.28 6.62 -10.42
CA ALA A 65 20.96 5.33 -10.59
C ALA A 65 21.65 5.18 -11.96
N SER A 66 21.16 5.89 -12.99
CA SER A 66 21.68 5.81 -14.36
C SER A 66 22.95 6.63 -14.59
N SER A 67 23.36 7.47 -13.62
CA SER A 67 24.62 8.22 -13.74
C SER A 67 25.82 7.27 -13.94
N PRO A 68 26.86 7.65 -14.69
CA PRO A 68 27.97 6.75 -15.00
C PRO A 68 28.61 6.13 -13.75
N GLU A 69 28.76 6.92 -12.69
CA GLU A 69 29.33 6.47 -11.42
C GLU A 69 28.45 5.42 -10.73
N ASN A 70 27.14 5.66 -10.65
CA ASN A 70 26.20 4.77 -9.98
C ASN A 70 25.93 3.51 -10.82
N ARG A 71 25.81 3.65 -12.13
CA ARG A 71 25.63 2.53 -13.06
C ARG A 71 26.79 1.54 -13.02
N ALA A 72 28.02 2.01 -12.82
CA ALA A 72 29.21 1.15 -12.70
C ALA A 72 29.18 0.25 -11.44
N LYS A 73 28.42 0.62 -10.40
CA LYS A 73 28.24 -0.17 -9.17
C LYS A 73 27.24 -1.32 -9.35
N LEU A 74 26.44 -1.32 -10.43
CA LEU A 74 25.36 -2.27 -10.70
C LEU A 74 25.87 -3.52 -11.43
N SER A 75 25.30 -4.69 -11.10
CA SER A 75 25.49 -5.90 -11.87
C SER A 75 24.88 -5.78 -13.28
N LYS A 76 25.29 -6.67 -14.22
CA LYS A 76 24.72 -6.69 -15.58
C LYS A 76 23.20 -6.89 -15.58
N ARG A 77 22.66 -7.68 -14.63
CA ARG A 77 21.21 -7.87 -14.48
C ARG A 77 20.55 -6.56 -14.05
N GLN A 78 21.08 -5.89 -13.01
CA GLN A 78 20.55 -4.62 -12.48
C GLN A 78 20.60 -3.50 -13.53
N GLN A 79 21.66 -3.44 -14.35
CA GLN A 79 21.74 -2.49 -15.46
C GLN A 79 20.63 -2.72 -16.49
N LYS A 80 20.33 -3.98 -16.84
CA LYS A 80 19.21 -4.31 -17.73
C LYS A 80 17.85 -3.99 -17.13
N GLU A 81 17.68 -4.20 -15.83
CA GLU A 81 16.48 -3.82 -15.08
C GLU A 81 16.30 -2.30 -15.07
N LEU A 82 17.39 -1.56 -14.80
CA LEU A 82 17.41 -0.10 -14.84
C LEU A 82 17.00 0.43 -16.23
N ASP A 83 17.59 -0.12 -17.31
CA ASP A 83 17.24 0.27 -18.68
C ASP A 83 15.79 -0.04 -19.02
N PHE A 84 15.24 -1.12 -18.48
CA PHE A 84 13.84 -1.48 -18.62
C PHE A 84 12.92 -0.45 -17.97
N TYR A 85 13.14 -0.10 -16.69
CA TYR A 85 12.30 0.86 -15.99
C TYR A 85 12.50 2.31 -16.46
N LEU A 86 13.70 2.70 -16.90
CA LEU A 86 13.90 4.02 -17.51
C LEU A 86 13.04 4.21 -18.78
N ARG A 87 12.75 3.13 -19.51
CA ARG A 87 11.83 3.17 -20.66
C ARG A 87 10.37 3.22 -20.23
N ASP A 88 10.00 2.47 -19.20
CA ASP A 88 8.62 2.43 -18.69
C ASP A 88 8.22 3.77 -18.03
N PHE A 89 9.16 4.41 -17.31
CA PHE A 89 8.96 5.72 -16.67
C PHE A 89 9.42 6.90 -17.55
N ASN A 90 9.51 6.71 -18.87
CA ASN A 90 9.99 7.76 -19.77
C ASN A 90 9.03 8.96 -19.88
N LEU A 91 7.75 8.79 -19.61
CA LEU A 91 6.78 9.89 -19.56
C LEU A 91 7.12 10.92 -18.49
N GLU A 92 7.54 10.46 -17.33
CA GLU A 92 7.92 11.27 -16.18
C GLU A 92 9.31 11.89 -16.35
N LEU A 93 10.23 11.19 -17.04
CA LEU A 93 11.61 11.67 -17.31
C LEU A 93 11.65 12.74 -18.40
N ASN A 94 10.82 12.61 -19.42
CA ASN A 94 10.83 13.43 -20.61
C ASN A 94 9.45 14.04 -20.89
N PRO A 95 8.95 14.93 -20.01
CA PRO A 95 7.60 15.49 -20.16
C PRO A 95 7.43 16.35 -21.42
N SER A 96 8.51 16.85 -22.01
CA SER A 96 8.49 17.67 -23.22
C SER A 96 8.52 16.88 -24.53
N LEU A 97 8.79 15.56 -24.49
CA LEU A 97 8.78 14.76 -25.71
C LEU A 97 7.36 14.55 -26.23
N ALA A 98 7.11 14.99 -27.47
CA ALA A 98 5.89 14.61 -28.19
C ALA A 98 5.97 13.12 -28.53
N TYR A 99 5.05 12.34 -28.00
CA TYR A 99 4.92 10.93 -28.37
C TYR A 99 4.10 10.84 -29.65
N ILE A 100 4.77 10.39 -30.73
CA ILE A 100 4.11 10.07 -31.99
C ILE A 100 3.81 8.57 -31.94
N ASN A 101 2.56 8.19 -31.78
CA ASN A 101 2.16 6.79 -31.86
C ASN A 101 1.85 6.42 -33.31
N LYS A 102 2.71 5.57 -33.91
CA LYS A 102 2.44 4.93 -35.20
C LYS A 102 1.78 3.57 -34.95
N ASN A 103 0.57 3.55 -34.46
CA ASN A 103 -0.16 2.31 -34.30
C ASN A 103 -0.95 1.99 -35.58
N SER A 104 -0.62 0.87 -36.22
CA SER A 104 -1.28 0.40 -37.44
C SER A 104 -2.75 -0.01 -37.23
N PHE A 105 -3.19 -0.19 -36.01
CA PHE A 105 -4.59 -0.51 -35.69
C PHE A 105 -5.55 0.70 -35.76
N PHE A 106 -5.05 1.91 -35.59
CA PHE A 106 -5.88 3.12 -35.71
C PHE A 106 -5.39 3.97 -36.88
N LYS A 107 -6.01 3.81 -38.02
CA LYS A 107 -5.66 4.50 -39.30
C LYS A 107 -5.83 6.02 -39.29
N ASN A 108 -6.12 6.66 -38.20
CA ASN A 108 -6.27 8.11 -38.12
C ASN A 108 -4.99 8.80 -37.63
N LYS A 109 -4.61 9.81 -38.37
CA LYS A 109 -3.42 10.63 -38.45
C LYS A 109 -2.91 11.32 -37.16
N GLN A 110 -3.14 10.79 -35.98
CA GLN A 110 -2.48 11.24 -34.77
C GLN A 110 -1.26 10.35 -34.49
N ASP A 111 -0.14 11.01 -34.33
CA ASP A 111 1.15 10.38 -34.15
C ASP A 111 1.24 9.69 -32.77
N PHE A 112 0.91 8.41 -32.71
CA PHE A 112 1.13 7.57 -31.56
C PHE A 112 2.43 6.78 -31.74
N ARG A 113 3.46 7.02 -30.93
CA ARG A 113 4.52 6.04 -30.76
C ARG A 113 4.00 4.94 -29.84
N LEU A 114 4.18 3.68 -30.23
CA LEU A 114 3.96 2.58 -29.30
C LEU A 114 4.85 2.84 -28.08
N PRO A 115 4.28 2.94 -26.88
CA PRO A 115 5.07 2.93 -25.69
C PRO A 115 5.89 1.64 -25.62
N PHE A 116 6.85 1.58 -24.73
CA PHE A 116 7.64 0.38 -24.47
C PHE A 116 6.74 -0.83 -24.14
N ASN A 117 5.59 -0.60 -23.53
CA ASN A 117 4.56 -1.59 -23.28
C ASN A 117 3.55 -1.61 -24.44
N PRO A 118 3.47 -2.71 -25.23
CA PRO A 118 2.56 -2.81 -26.36
C PRO A 118 1.08 -2.85 -25.96
N LEU A 119 0.78 -3.09 -24.68
CA LEU A 119 -0.59 -3.14 -24.15
C LEU A 119 -1.08 -1.76 -23.68
N GLU A 120 -0.21 -0.76 -23.68
CA GLU A 120 -0.57 0.59 -23.27
C GLU A 120 -1.05 1.43 -24.47
N PHE A 121 -2.10 2.20 -24.23
CA PHE A 121 -2.48 3.32 -25.09
C PHE A 121 -2.00 4.61 -24.46
N VAL A 122 -1.21 5.40 -25.18
CA VAL A 122 -0.69 6.69 -24.71
C VAL A 122 -1.11 7.80 -25.66
N TYR A 123 -1.78 8.81 -25.13
CA TYR A 123 -2.01 10.09 -25.80
C TYR A 123 -1.24 11.19 -25.09
N LYS A 124 -0.57 12.04 -25.85
CA LYS A 124 0.17 13.18 -25.28
C LYS A 124 0.20 14.35 -26.24
N ASP A 125 -0.20 15.52 -25.74
CA ASP A 125 -0.02 16.81 -26.38
C ASP A 125 0.77 17.79 -25.48
N SER A 126 0.72 19.09 -25.74
CA SER A 126 1.46 20.11 -25.00
C SER A 126 0.95 20.33 -23.57
N ILE A 127 -0.29 19.97 -23.26
CA ILE A 127 -0.97 20.26 -21.99
C ILE A 127 -1.42 18.97 -21.30
N PHE A 128 -1.78 17.96 -22.07
CA PHE A 128 -2.47 16.77 -21.59
C PHE A 128 -1.70 15.49 -21.92
N THR A 129 -1.56 14.62 -20.94
CA THR A 129 -1.05 13.26 -21.12
C THR A 129 -2.08 12.28 -20.56
N PHE A 130 -2.36 11.24 -21.30
CA PHE A 130 -3.31 10.19 -20.92
C PHE A 130 -2.71 8.83 -21.27
N VAL A 131 -2.77 7.90 -20.32
CA VAL A 131 -2.34 6.51 -20.49
C VAL A 131 -3.50 5.61 -20.08
N LEU A 132 -3.77 4.59 -20.89
CA LEU A 132 -4.72 3.52 -20.61
C LEU A 132 -4.00 2.18 -20.64
N LYS A 133 -4.18 1.38 -19.60
CA LYS A 133 -3.62 0.03 -19.47
C LYS A 133 -4.73 -0.98 -19.19
N PRO A 134 -4.71 -2.18 -19.79
CA PRO A 134 -5.60 -3.26 -19.41
C PRO A 134 -5.16 -3.88 -18.07
N LEU A 135 -6.13 -4.36 -17.30
CA LEU A 135 -5.94 -5.16 -16.10
C LEU A 135 -6.60 -6.51 -16.34
N LEU A 136 -5.81 -7.57 -16.44
CA LEU A 136 -6.31 -8.91 -16.74
C LEU A 136 -5.49 -9.94 -15.97
N GLY A 137 -6.15 -10.96 -15.45
CA GLY A 137 -5.41 -12.05 -14.87
C GLY A 137 -6.28 -13.19 -14.38
N ILE A 138 -5.59 -14.25 -14.04
CA ILE A 138 -6.14 -15.44 -13.42
C ILE A 138 -5.08 -16.10 -12.56
N SER A 139 -5.47 -16.51 -11.36
CA SER A 139 -4.73 -17.39 -10.47
C SER A 139 -5.52 -18.66 -10.25
N TYR A 140 -4.88 -19.80 -10.31
CA TYR A 140 -5.48 -21.11 -10.07
C TYR A 140 -4.68 -21.84 -8.99
N ILE A 141 -5.40 -22.35 -7.99
CA ILE A 141 -4.86 -23.07 -6.84
C ILE A 141 -5.42 -24.49 -6.89
N ARG A 142 -4.56 -25.49 -6.68
CA ARG A 142 -4.96 -26.89 -6.52
C ARG A 142 -4.17 -27.55 -5.39
N ASN A 143 -4.88 -28.25 -4.51
CA ASN A 143 -4.32 -29.03 -3.43
C ASN A 143 -5.25 -30.18 -3.04
N GLU A 144 -5.02 -30.81 -1.87
CA GLU A 144 -5.81 -31.92 -1.32
C GLU A 144 -7.26 -31.53 -1.02
N ASN A 145 -7.51 -30.27 -0.66
CA ASN A 145 -8.86 -29.76 -0.36
C ASN A 145 -9.67 -29.42 -1.61
N GLY A 146 -9.06 -29.50 -2.81
CA GLY A 146 -9.74 -29.22 -4.06
C GLY A 146 -9.03 -28.20 -4.94
N SER A 147 -9.80 -27.34 -5.58
CA SER A 147 -9.27 -26.27 -6.41
C SER A 147 -10.01 -24.96 -6.21
N ALA A 148 -9.28 -23.88 -6.25
CA ALA A 148 -9.82 -22.53 -6.25
C ALA A 148 -9.22 -21.71 -7.41
N TYR A 149 -9.96 -20.72 -7.87
CA TYR A 149 -9.42 -19.74 -8.81
C TYR A 149 -9.92 -18.34 -8.48
N HIS A 150 -9.05 -17.39 -8.77
CA HIS A 150 -9.35 -15.97 -8.76
C HIS A 150 -9.08 -15.43 -10.15
N ARG A 151 -10.04 -14.76 -10.76
CA ARG A 151 -9.89 -14.07 -12.04
C ARG A 151 -10.26 -12.60 -11.89
N TRP A 152 -9.60 -11.76 -12.65
CA TRP A 152 -9.89 -10.33 -12.69
C TRP A 152 -9.78 -9.77 -14.09
N ASN A 153 -10.54 -8.70 -14.32
CA ASN A 153 -10.48 -7.92 -15.54
C ASN A 153 -10.82 -6.46 -15.25
N GLY A 154 -10.25 -5.56 -16.05
CA GLY A 154 -10.47 -4.14 -15.85
C GLY A 154 -9.56 -3.27 -16.68
N ALA A 155 -9.41 -2.04 -16.22
CA ALA A 155 -8.50 -1.07 -16.83
C ALA A 155 -8.00 -0.05 -15.80
N GLU A 156 -6.82 0.46 -16.03
CA GLU A 156 -6.22 1.60 -15.35
C GLU A 156 -6.03 2.73 -16.35
N ILE A 157 -6.36 3.95 -15.92
CA ILE A 157 -5.98 5.17 -16.61
C ILE A 157 -5.16 6.03 -15.66
N PHE A 158 -4.18 6.73 -16.21
CA PHE A 158 -3.52 7.81 -15.49
C PHE A 158 -3.05 8.89 -16.46
N GLY A 159 -2.78 10.06 -15.94
CA GLY A 159 -2.32 11.14 -16.79
C GLY A 159 -2.01 12.42 -16.04
N TYR A 160 -1.70 13.43 -16.85
CA TYR A 160 -1.22 14.71 -16.37
C TYR A 160 -1.90 15.84 -17.12
N VAL A 161 -2.22 16.94 -16.40
CA VAL A 161 -2.79 18.15 -16.97
C VAL A 161 -1.94 19.35 -16.60
N GLY A 162 -1.45 20.07 -17.62
CA GLY A 162 -0.56 21.21 -17.46
C GLY A 162 0.75 20.78 -16.79
N LYS A 163 1.11 21.47 -15.70
CA LYS A 163 2.38 21.30 -15.00
C LYS A 163 2.21 20.84 -13.54
N HIS A 164 1.01 20.83 -13.02
CA HIS A 164 0.73 20.69 -11.59
C HIS A 164 -0.26 19.59 -11.24
N PHE A 165 -1.08 19.14 -12.18
CA PHE A 165 -2.14 18.19 -11.90
C PHE A 165 -1.83 16.80 -12.45
N GLY A 166 -1.94 15.81 -11.58
CA GLY A 166 -1.97 14.41 -11.94
C GLY A 166 -3.34 13.80 -11.62
N PHE A 167 -3.75 12.80 -12.37
CA PHE A 167 -4.96 12.03 -12.11
C PHE A 167 -4.75 10.57 -12.45
N TYR A 168 -5.48 9.71 -11.77
CA TYR A 168 -5.58 8.30 -12.13
C TYR A 168 -6.94 7.74 -11.73
N ALA A 169 -7.34 6.68 -12.40
CA ALA A 169 -8.47 5.86 -12.00
C ALA A 169 -8.25 4.42 -12.46
N SER A 170 -8.72 3.47 -11.69
CA SER A 170 -8.75 2.06 -12.06
C SER A 170 -10.05 1.40 -11.62
N LEU A 171 -10.47 0.44 -12.41
CA LEU A 171 -11.55 -0.47 -12.10
C LEU A 171 -11.04 -1.88 -12.35
N ARG A 172 -11.15 -2.75 -11.35
CA ARG A 172 -10.85 -4.17 -11.43
C ARG A 172 -12.02 -4.97 -10.89
N ASP A 173 -12.69 -5.69 -11.76
CA ASP A 173 -13.74 -6.65 -11.39
C ASP A 173 -13.10 -8.01 -11.12
N ASN A 174 -13.41 -8.58 -9.96
CA ASN A 174 -12.83 -9.79 -9.45
C ASN A 174 -13.93 -10.85 -9.25
N HIS A 175 -13.57 -12.10 -9.53
CA HIS A 175 -14.39 -13.25 -9.26
C HIS A 175 -13.55 -14.36 -8.63
N GLU A 176 -14.00 -14.90 -7.50
CA GLU A 176 -13.43 -16.06 -6.85
C GLU A 176 -14.49 -17.15 -6.72
N ASN A 177 -14.15 -18.38 -7.14
CA ASN A 177 -15.06 -19.52 -6.96
C ASN A 177 -15.09 -20.02 -5.52
N HIS A 178 -14.09 -19.69 -4.71
CA HIS A 178 -14.03 -19.80 -3.25
C HIS A 178 -13.46 -18.50 -2.70
N ILE A 179 -14.14 -17.88 -1.73
CA ILE A 179 -13.67 -16.63 -1.12
C ILE A 179 -12.34 -16.88 -0.40
N LEU A 180 -11.29 -16.18 -0.84
CA LEU A 180 -9.94 -16.31 -0.32
C LEU A 180 -9.60 -15.24 0.73
N THR A 181 -10.39 -14.16 0.79
CA THR A 181 -10.27 -13.13 1.82
C THR A 181 -11.65 -12.76 2.37
N ALA A 182 -11.71 -12.55 3.67
CA ALA A 182 -12.87 -11.97 4.36
C ALA A 182 -12.34 -11.22 5.59
N PRO A 183 -13.10 -10.31 6.19
CA PRO A 183 -12.63 -9.50 7.31
C PRO A 183 -12.04 -10.30 8.47
N GLN A 184 -12.62 -11.47 8.75
CA GLN A 184 -12.18 -12.37 9.83
C GLN A 184 -10.98 -13.25 9.45
N MET A 185 -10.66 -13.40 8.15
CA MET A 185 -9.54 -14.26 7.71
C MET A 185 -8.20 -13.62 7.99
N LEU A 186 -7.29 -14.38 8.60
CA LEU A 186 -5.94 -13.93 8.97
C LEU A 186 -4.95 -14.25 7.85
N ASN A 187 -4.96 -13.43 6.79
CA ASN A 187 -4.04 -13.53 5.66
C ASN A 187 -3.67 -12.14 5.13
N GLN A 188 -2.69 -12.08 4.21
CA GLN A 188 -2.19 -10.84 3.59
C GLN A 188 -2.99 -10.41 2.35
N GLU A 189 -4.04 -11.15 1.98
CA GLU A 189 -4.85 -10.80 0.81
C GLU A 189 -5.52 -9.43 0.98
N GLU A 190 -5.70 -8.74 -0.13
CA GLU A 190 -6.38 -7.45 -0.17
C GLU A 190 -7.85 -7.61 0.23
N GLY A 191 -8.32 -6.76 1.13
CA GLY A 191 -9.69 -6.79 1.61
C GLY A 191 -10.71 -6.42 0.53
N ALA A 192 -11.86 -7.06 0.55
CA ALA A 192 -12.90 -6.91 -0.46
C ALA A 192 -14.28 -6.67 0.13
N VAL A 193 -15.11 -5.92 -0.56
CA VAL A 193 -16.54 -5.77 -0.28
C VAL A 193 -17.29 -6.76 -1.15
N TRP A 194 -17.54 -7.94 -0.61
CA TRP A 194 -18.07 -9.09 -1.33
C TRP A 194 -19.56 -9.00 -1.67
N LYS A 195 -19.89 -9.50 -2.85
CA LYS A 195 -21.24 -9.97 -3.21
C LYS A 195 -21.19 -11.49 -3.24
N PRO A 196 -21.51 -12.15 -2.12
CA PRO A 196 -21.40 -13.61 -2.02
C PRO A 196 -22.50 -14.30 -2.83
N TYR A 197 -22.15 -15.46 -3.41
CA TYR A 197 -23.06 -16.38 -4.07
C TYR A 197 -23.27 -17.66 -3.24
N SER A 198 -24.30 -18.42 -3.56
CA SER A 198 -24.47 -19.77 -3.01
C SER A 198 -23.29 -20.65 -3.44
N GLY A 199 -22.74 -21.43 -2.50
CA GLY A 199 -21.60 -22.33 -2.76
C GLY A 199 -20.23 -21.74 -2.45
N GLY A 200 -20.16 -20.55 -1.81
CA GLY A 200 -18.89 -19.98 -1.33
C GLY A 200 -18.11 -19.16 -2.36
N ALA A 201 -18.68 -18.95 -3.54
CA ALA A 201 -18.15 -18.05 -4.55
C ALA A 201 -18.53 -16.59 -4.25
N GLY A 202 -17.84 -15.64 -4.85
CA GLY A 202 -18.18 -14.23 -4.73
C GLY A 202 -17.52 -13.34 -5.78
N ASP A 203 -18.16 -12.20 -6.01
CA ASP A 203 -17.64 -11.12 -6.85
C ASP A 203 -17.37 -9.88 -6.01
N TYR A 204 -16.39 -9.11 -6.41
CA TYR A 204 -16.17 -7.77 -5.90
C TYR A 204 -15.49 -6.89 -6.95
N SER A 205 -15.74 -5.59 -6.87
CA SER A 205 -15.11 -4.60 -7.73
C SER A 205 -14.22 -3.70 -6.89
N GLU A 206 -12.96 -3.59 -7.26
CA GLU A 206 -12.04 -2.62 -6.68
C GLU A 206 -11.95 -1.40 -7.59
N MET A 207 -12.31 -0.24 -7.03
CA MET A 207 -12.26 1.04 -7.72
C MET A 207 -11.32 1.97 -6.98
N ARG A 208 -10.30 2.48 -7.67
CA ARG A 208 -9.34 3.44 -7.14
C ARG A 208 -9.24 4.62 -8.06
N GLY A 209 -8.83 5.76 -7.52
CA GLY A 209 -8.60 6.93 -8.35
C GLY A 209 -8.61 8.23 -7.57
N GLY A 210 -8.09 9.26 -8.21
CA GLY A 210 -8.04 10.58 -7.62
C GLY A 210 -7.28 11.60 -8.41
N LEU A 211 -7.14 12.75 -7.76
CA LEU A 211 -6.50 13.94 -8.29
C LEU A 211 -5.41 14.40 -7.33
N THR A 212 -4.27 14.80 -7.89
CA THR A 212 -3.16 15.37 -7.14
C THR A 212 -2.80 16.72 -7.70
N TRP A 213 -2.67 17.71 -6.82
CA TRP A 213 -2.11 19.02 -7.12
C TRP A 213 -0.74 19.14 -6.46
N LYS A 214 0.29 19.43 -7.25
CA LYS A 214 1.68 19.49 -6.81
C LYS A 214 2.28 20.87 -6.97
N TRP A 215 3.16 21.21 -6.02
CA TRP A 215 4.08 22.34 -6.06
C TRP A 215 5.52 21.89 -5.75
N LYS A 216 6.47 22.82 -5.68
CA LYS A 216 7.90 22.53 -5.62
C LYS A 216 8.33 21.58 -4.49
N TRP A 217 7.72 21.68 -3.32
CA TRP A 217 8.13 20.96 -2.10
C TRP A 217 7.02 20.13 -1.46
N GLY A 218 5.92 19.92 -2.17
CA GLY A 218 4.82 19.12 -1.65
C GLY A 218 3.70 18.90 -2.65
N ASP A 219 2.68 18.18 -2.21
CA ASP A 219 1.45 17.91 -2.96
C ASP A 219 0.24 17.80 -2.03
N LEU A 220 -0.93 18.01 -2.62
CA LEU A 220 -2.23 17.79 -2.03
C LEU A 220 -2.99 16.81 -2.92
N THR A 221 -3.41 15.71 -2.35
CA THR A 221 -4.00 14.58 -3.06
C THR A 221 -5.36 14.24 -2.48
N PHE A 222 -6.39 14.16 -3.32
CA PHE A 222 -7.70 13.67 -2.97
C PHE A 222 -7.99 12.40 -3.77
N VAL A 223 -8.05 11.26 -3.09
CA VAL A 223 -8.13 9.95 -3.74
C VAL A 223 -8.99 8.97 -2.94
N LYS A 224 -9.43 7.92 -3.61
CA LYS A 224 -9.83 6.66 -3.04
C LYS A 224 -8.77 5.62 -3.42
N ASP A 225 -7.96 5.17 -2.45
CA ASP A 225 -6.83 4.26 -2.70
C ASP A 225 -6.39 3.52 -1.44
N HIS A 226 -5.38 2.67 -1.59
CA HIS A 226 -4.64 2.05 -0.50
C HIS A 226 -3.42 2.91 -0.15
N PHE A 227 -3.03 2.90 1.11
CA PHE A 227 -1.76 3.48 1.56
C PHE A 227 -1.15 2.61 2.66
N GLN A 228 0.17 2.61 2.72
CA GLN A 228 0.94 1.80 3.64
C GLN A 228 1.97 2.65 4.36
N TRP A 229 2.05 2.53 5.69
CA TRP A 229 3.05 3.16 6.53
C TRP A 229 3.79 2.11 7.36
N GLY A 230 5.07 2.35 7.59
CA GLY A 230 6.00 1.42 8.22
C GLY A 230 6.86 0.66 7.21
N ASP A 231 8.13 0.44 7.55
CA ASP A 231 9.02 -0.39 6.74
C ASP A 231 8.67 -1.87 6.95
N ASN A 232 8.54 -2.59 5.86
CA ASN A 232 8.21 -4.01 5.89
C ASN A 232 8.44 -4.66 4.52
N TYR A 233 8.56 -5.99 4.53
CA TYR A 233 8.54 -6.85 3.36
C TYR A 233 7.39 -7.86 3.41
N HIS A 234 6.82 -8.08 4.62
CA HIS A 234 5.67 -8.95 4.82
C HIS A 234 4.66 -8.30 5.78
N GLY A 235 3.88 -7.34 5.25
CA GLY A 235 2.81 -6.62 5.95
C GLY A 235 3.26 -5.63 7.03
N SER A 236 2.63 -4.48 7.12
CA SER A 236 2.91 -3.47 8.14
C SER A 236 2.05 -3.67 9.39
N ASN A 237 2.60 -3.33 10.55
CA ASN A 237 1.87 -3.26 11.82
C ASN A 237 1.35 -1.84 12.12
N ILE A 238 1.74 -0.81 11.36
CA ILE A 238 1.23 0.56 11.50
C ILE A 238 0.01 0.74 10.58
N MET A 239 0.23 0.71 9.26
CA MET A 239 -0.83 0.81 8.26
C MET A 239 -0.50 -0.15 7.13
N SER A 240 -1.26 -1.23 7.02
CA SER A 240 -0.95 -2.33 6.09
C SER A 240 -1.39 -2.07 4.64
N GLY A 241 -2.39 -1.22 4.44
CA GLY A 241 -3.04 -1.05 3.15
C GLY A 241 -3.93 -2.24 2.74
N ARG A 242 -4.20 -3.18 3.64
CA ARG A 242 -4.98 -4.39 3.38
C ARG A 242 -6.49 -4.16 3.29
N THR A 243 -7.02 -3.10 3.88
CA THR A 243 -8.47 -2.80 3.78
C THR A 243 -8.87 -2.55 2.33
N PRO A 244 -10.16 -2.72 1.95
CA PRO A 244 -10.65 -2.15 0.69
C PRO A 244 -10.23 -0.68 0.57
N SER A 245 -10.05 -0.18 -0.65
CA SER A 245 -9.60 1.20 -0.88
C SER A 245 -10.42 2.22 -0.10
N ILE A 246 -9.74 3.18 0.51
CA ILE A 246 -10.30 4.18 1.43
C ILE A 246 -10.27 5.56 0.76
N PRO A 247 -11.37 6.35 0.80
CA PRO A 247 -11.31 7.75 0.42
C PRO A 247 -10.48 8.55 1.43
N TYR A 248 -9.50 9.33 0.95
CA TYR A 248 -8.71 10.21 1.82
C TYR A 248 -8.21 11.46 1.12
N LEU A 249 -7.93 12.47 1.94
CA LEU A 249 -7.18 13.66 1.60
C LEU A 249 -5.79 13.50 2.20
N GLN A 250 -4.75 13.64 1.39
CA GLN A 250 -3.35 13.63 1.82
C GLN A 250 -2.70 14.97 1.55
N TYR A 251 -1.98 15.46 2.53
CA TYR A 251 -1.06 16.58 2.39
C TYR A 251 0.35 16.06 2.66
N HIS A 252 1.21 16.14 1.65
CA HIS A 252 2.59 15.72 1.73
C HIS A 252 3.51 16.91 1.47
N MET A 253 4.57 17.06 2.25
CA MET A 253 5.58 18.07 2.03
C MET A 253 6.98 17.60 2.42
N ARG A 254 7.96 18.06 1.64
CA ARG A 254 9.38 17.89 1.89
C ARG A 254 10.08 19.23 1.68
N PRO A 255 9.99 20.16 2.65
CA PRO A 255 10.56 21.50 2.53
C PRO A 255 12.08 21.50 2.56
N LEU A 256 12.67 20.49 3.22
CA LEU A 256 14.12 20.29 3.37
C LEU A 256 14.45 18.83 3.03
N GLU A 257 15.67 18.55 2.60
CA GLU A 257 16.08 17.19 2.21
C GLU A 257 16.04 16.20 3.38
N TRP A 258 16.22 16.69 4.60
CA TRP A 258 16.25 15.91 5.83
C TRP A 258 14.91 15.89 6.59
N LEU A 259 13.87 16.61 6.10
CA LEU A 259 12.55 16.70 6.75
C LEU A 259 11.43 16.44 5.75
N GLU A 260 10.66 15.41 6.02
CA GLU A 260 9.43 15.06 5.31
C GLU A 260 8.26 14.99 6.28
N PHE A 261 7.12 15.45 5.84
CA PHE A 261 5.89 15.39 6.59
C PHE A 261 4.74 14.92 5.70
N THR A 262 3.97 13.96 6.18
CA THR A 262 2.74 13.50 5.52
C THR A 262 1.60 13.52 6.53
N TRP A 263 0.48 14.08 6.10
CA TRP A 263 -0.77 14.05 6.84
C TRP A 263 -1.88 13.48 5.97
N VAL A 264 -2.75 12.68 6.61
CA VAL A 264 -3.89 12.02 5.95
C VAL A 264 -5.15 12.26 6.77
N GLN A 265 -6.23 12.59 6.09
CA GLN A 265 -7.59 12.58 6.61
C GLN A 265 -8.41 11.60 5.79
N ALA A 266 -8.91 10.52 6.39
CA ALA A 266 -9.63 9.47 5.70
C ALA A 266 -11.07 9.28 6.23
N TRP A 267 -11.93 8.77 5.36
CA TRP A 267 -13.30 8.37 5.66
C TRP A 267 -13.36 6.85 5.71
N LEU A 268 -13.56 6.32 6.91
CA LEU A 268 -13.63 4.88 7.16
C LEU A 268 -15.08 4.39 7.17
N VAL A 269 -15.26 3.10 7.01
CA VAL A 269 -16.56 2.44 7.15
C VAL A 269 -16.60 1.72 8.49
N SER A 270 -17.56 2.10 9.35
CA SER A 270 -17.69 1.52 10.70
C SER A 270 -18.39 0.16 10.69
N GLU A 271 -19.36 -0.02 9.79
CA GLU A 271 -20.33 -1.13 9.75
C GLU A 271 -21.11 -1.36 11.06
N ILE A 272 -21.07 -0.41 11.99
CA ILE A 272 -21.88 -0.41 13.21
C ILE A 272 -23.18 0.34 12.92
N PRO A 273 -24.34 -0.33 13.01
CA PRO A 273 -25.63 0.27 12.68
C PRO A 273 -25.99 1.43 13.60
N ASP A 274 -26.34 2.58 13.03
CA ASP A 274 -26.98 3.68 13.72
C ASP A 274 -28.50 3.45 13.70
N THR A 275 -29.02 2.87 14.76
CA THR A 275 -30.46 2.54 14.86
C THR A 275 -31.33 3.79 14.91
N SER A 276 -30.79 4.94 15.31
CA SER A 276 -31.52 6.22 15.39
C SER A 276 -31.79 6.82 14.00
N LYS A 277 -30.96 6.47 13.01
CA LYS A 277 -31.05 6.96 11.62
C LYS A 277 -31.51 5.88 10.62
N THR A 278 -31.72 4.65 11.09
CA THR A 278 -32.24 3.54 10.28
C THR A 278 -33.73 3.76 10.00
N TYR A 279 -34.15 3.63 8.73
CA TYR A 279 -35.54 3.85 8.32
C TYR A 279 -36.04 2.79 7.36
N THR A 280 -37.38 2.70 7.23
CA THR A 280 -38.04 1.80 6.29
C THR A 280 -38.62 2.61 5.15
N LEU A 281 -38.30 2.21 3.92
CA LEU A 281 -38.85 2.81 2.71
C LEU A 281 -40.37 2.47 2.60
N SER A 282 -41.11 3.28 1.83
CA SER A 282 -42.56 3.05 1.57
C SER A 282 -42.85 1.68 0.98
N ILE A 283 -41.92 1.04 0.30
CA ILE A 283 -41.98 -0.31 -0.27
C ILE A 283 -41.66 -1.42 0.76
N GLY A 284 -41.50 -1.08 2.04
CA GLY A 284 -41.20 -2.03 3.12
C GLY A 284 -39.74 -2.43 3.28
N THR A 285 -38.83 -1.96 2.43
CA THR A 285 -37.39 -2.25 2.53
C THR A 285 -36.75 -1.42 3.65
N LYS A 286 -36.17 -2.11 4.63
CA LYS A 286 -35.37 -1.46 5.71
C LYS A 286 -34.03 -0.98 5.15
N ARG A 287 -33.71 0.30 5.38
CA ARG A 287 -32.41 0.90 5.07
C ARG A 287 -31.64 1.12 6.37
N VAL A 288 -30.58 0.32 6.53
CA VAL A 288 -29.68 0.44 7.67
C VAL A 288 -28.71 1.58 7.39
N THR A 289 -28.59 2.51 8.35
CA THR A 289 -27.59 3.58 8.36
C THR A 289 -26.50 3.19 9.36
N TYR A 290 -25.27 3.50 9.04
CA TYR A 290 -24.11 3.20 9.87
C TYR A 290 -23.55 4.48 10.47
N PHE A 291 -22.87 4.38 11.63
CA PHE A 291 -22.15 5.51 12.20
C PHE A 291 -21.02 5.95 11.28
N ASN A 292 -20.85 7.27 11.16
CA ASN A 292 -19.72 7.84 10.42
C ASN A 292 -18.42 7.66 11.20
N LYS A 293 -17.39 7.16 10.54
CA LYS A 293 -16.09 6.90 11.11
C LYS A 293 -15.01 7.62 10.33
N TYR A 294 -14.08 8.23 11.02
CA TYR A 294 -13.02 9.04 10.44
C TYR A 294 -11.66 8.64 10.99
N TYR A 295 -10.63 8.94 10.23
CA TYR A 295 -9.24 8.75 10.59
C TYR A 295 -8.45 9.99 10.22
N ALA A 296 -7.63 10.47 11.15
CA ALA A 296 -6.66 11.50 10.86
C ALA A 296 -5.29 11.05 11.38
N SER A 297 -4.24 11.33 10.62
CA SER A 297 -2.90 10.90 10.98
C SER A 297 -1.84 11.84 10.43
N GLY A 298 -0.76 12.04 11.18
CA GLY A 298 0.41 12.78 10.76
C GLY A 298 1.68 12.00 11.05
N LEU A 299 2.65 12.03 10.12
CA LEU A 299 3.96 11.40 10.25
C LEU A 299 5.05 12.39 9.85
N PHE A 300 5.99 12.63 10.76
CA PHE A 300 7.23 13.34 10.51
C PHE A 300 8.35 12.34 10.31
N THR A 301 9.14 12.52 9.25
CA THR A 301 10.35 11.74 9.00
C THR A 301 11.55 12.67 8.94
N PHE A 302 12.57 12.35 9.74
CA PHE A 302 13.84 13.04 9.83
C PHE A 302 14.93 12.14 9.28
N THR A 303 15.74 12.67 8.37
CA THR A 303 16.92 11.99 7.80
C THR A 303 18.18 12.70 8.31
N PRO A 304 18.65 12.42 9.54
CA PRO A 304 19.80 13.13 10.15
C PRO A 304 21.09 12.88 9.39
N ILE A 305 21.23 11.71 8.80
CA ILE A 305 22.32 11.34 7.87
C ILE A 305 21.74 10.50 6.74
N VAL A 306 22.35 10.56 5.57
CA VAL A 306 21.89 9.80 4.40
C VAL A 306 21.86 8.31 4.70
N GLY A 307 20.70 7.69 4.54
CA GLY A 307 20.44 6.27 4.80
C GLY A 307 20.02 5.94 6.24
N LEU A 308 19.75 6.95 7.10
CA LEU A 308 19.09 6.78 8.39
C LEU A 308 17.86 7.67 8.43
N ASP A 309 16.69 7.05 8.51
CA ASP A 309 15.40 7.71 8.62
C ASP A 309 14.79 7.40 10.00
N LEU A 310 14.33 8.44 10.68
CA LEU A 310 13.65 8.37 11.97
C LEU A 310 12.28 9.01 11.79
N SER A 311 11.23 8.22 11.96
CA SER A 311 9.86 8.71 11.79
C SER A 311 9.10 8.63 13.10
N ILE A 312 8.33 9.67 13.38
CA ILE A 312 7.39 9.72 14.49
C ILE A 312 6.05 10.23 14.01
N GLY A 313 5.01 9.52 14.37
CA GLY A 313 3.65 9.87 13.97
C GLY A 313 2.62 9.56 15.04
N ASN A 314 1.46 10.10 14.82
CA ASN A 314 0.28 9.82 15.62
C ASN A 314 -0.96 9.78 14.73
N SER A 315 -1.98 9.07 15.20
CA SER A 315 -3.27 9.01 14.54
C SER A 315 -4.41 9.08 15.54
N VAL A 316 -5.59 9.37 15.02
CA VAL A 316 -6.85 9.29 15.75
C VAL A 316 -7.90 8.63 14.87
N VAL A 317 -8.56 7.63 15.40
CA VAL A 317 -9.82 7.10 14.87
C VAL A 317 -10.94 7.68 15.70
N TYR A 318 -11.94 8.29 15.06
CA TYR A 318 -13.05 8.89 15.78
C TYR A 318 -14.38 8.68 15.06
N CYS A 319 -15.44 8.67 15.86
CA CYS A 319 -16.81 8.55 15.40
C CYS A 319 -17.56 9.85 15.74
N ALA A 320 -18.09 10.50 14.73
CA ALA A 320 -18.85 11.74 14.87
C ALA A 320 -19.87 11.89 13.74
N GLU A 321 -20.88 12.72 13.94
CA GLU A 321 -21.88 13.01 12.91
C GLU A 321 -21.25 13.64 11.67
N TYR A 322 -20.29 14.54 11.86
CA TYR A 322 -19.51 15.23 10.83
C TYR A 322 -18.03 15.15 11.15
N MET A 323 -17.21 15.31 10.10
CA MET A 323 -15.76 15.42 10.26
C MET A 323 -15.43 16.59 11.20
N ASN A 324 -14.63 16.32 12.24
CA ASN A 324 -14.26 17.34 13.21
C ASN A 324 -13.14 18.23 12.64
N PRO A 325 -13.38 19.54 12.45
CA PRO A 325 -12.39 20.48 11.91
C PRO A 325 -11.11 20.54 12.75
N ALA A 326 -11.19 20.22 14.04
CA ALA A 326 -10.04 20.19 14.92
C ALA A 326 -8.99 19.16 14.51
N TYR A 327 -9.40 18.02 13.96
CA TYR A 327 -8.48 16.97 13.48
C TYR A 327 -8.00 17.22 12.03
N VAL A 328 -8.50 18.26 11.35
CA VAL A 328 -8.03 18.67 10.01
C VAL A 328 -6.70 19.42 10.09
N SER A 329 -6.26 19.86 11.27
CA SER A 329 -4.95 20.52 11.41
C SER A 329 -3.81 19.50 11.28
N PRO A 330 -2.95 19.63 10.25
CA PRO A 330 -1.95 18.62 9.93
C PRO A 330 -0.81 18.51 10.97
N PHE A 331 -0.61 19.51 11.82
CA PHE A 331 0.51 19.58 12.77
C PHE A 331 0.13 19.27 14.21
N LEU A 332 -1.08 18.71 14.45
CA LEU A 332 -1.54 18.43 15.80
C LEU A 332 -1.03 17.07 16.31
N PHE A 333 -0.58 17.06 17.55
CA PHE A 333 -0.50 15.85 18.33
C PHE A 333 -1.88 15.57 18.96
N TYR A 334 -2.60 14.58 18.42
CA TYR A 334 -3.99 14.28 18.78
C TYR A 334 -4.18 13.89 20.25
N PHE A 335 -3.13 13.46 20.93
CA PHE A 335 -3.14 13.15 22.35
C PHE A 335 -3.59 14.34 23.22
N ASN A 336 -3.05 15.52 22.97
CA ASN A 336 -3.33 16.71 23.79
C ASN A 336 -4.72 17.30 23.53
N TYR A 337 -5.39 16.92 22.45
CA TYR A 337 -6.68 17.50 22.09
C TYR A 337 -7.87 16.89 22.84
N GLY A 338 -7.67 15.74 23.50
CA GLY A 338 -8.73 15.00 24.18
C GLY A 338 -9.33 15.66 25.42
N TYR A 339 -8.59 16.52 26.05
CA TYR A 339 -9.06 17.23 27.27
C TYR A 339 -9.96 18.43 26.97
N ALA A 340 -9.91 18.98 25.75
CA ALA A 340 -10.69 20.15 25.35
C ALA A 340 -12.09 19.80 24.80
N GLU A 341 -12.31 18.57 24.38
CA GLU A 341 -13.61 18.10 23.87
C GLU A 341 -14.33 17.32 24.97
N GLY A 342 -15.06 18.03 25.79
CA GLY A 342 -15.90 17.41 26.84
C GLY A 342 -16.81 16.33 26.23
N SER A 343 -16.81 15.16 26.87
CA SER A 343 -17.80 14.12 26.67
C SER A 343 -19.20 14.75 26.83
N GLY A 344 -19.95 14.84 25.74
CA GLY A 344 -21.32 15.38 25.79
C GLY A 344 -21.67 16.40 24.71
N LYS A 345 -20.77 16.78 23.80
CA LYS A 345 -21.16 17.57 22.63
C LYS A 345 -22.00 16.69 21.67
N SER A 346 -23.15 17.20 21.27
CA SER A 346 -24.03 16.55 20.29
C SER A 346 -23.25 16.16 19.03
N GLY A 347 -23.32 14.90 18.65
CA GLY A 347 -22.71 14.37 17.42
C GLY A 347 -21.27 13.87 17.54
N PHE A 348 -20.69 13.80 18.74
CA PHE A 348 -19.39 13.14 19.00
C PHE A 348 -19.59 11.86 19.80
N TYR A 349 -19.14 10.73 19.25
CA TYR A 349 -19.43 9.38 19.76
C TYR A 349 -18.19 8.63 20.27
N GLY A 350 -17.02 9.27 20.29
CA GLY A 350 -15.80 8.72 20.85
C GLY A 350 -14.59 8.79 19.93
N LYS A 351 -13.43 8.51 20.50
CA LYS A 351 -12.13 8.47 19.78
C LYS A 351 -11.14 7.52 20.41
N GLU A 352 -10.20 7.04 19.60
CA GLU A 352 -9.01 6.32 20.00
C GLU A 352 -7.78 6.98 19.37
N VAL A 353 -6.71 7.15 20.16
CA VAL A 353 -5.46 7.79 19.71
C VAL A 353 -4.33 6.77 19.69
N GLN A 354 -3.55 6.78 18.63
CA GLN A 354 -2.38 5.92 18.46
C GLN A 354 -1.13 6.77 18.26
N THR A 355 0.02 6.24 18.66
CA THR A 355 1.35 6.79 18.38
C THR A 355 2.22 5.71 17.75
N PHE A 356 3.05 6.09 16.80
CA PHE A 356 3.94 5.15 16.15
C PHE A 356 5.30 5.77 15.85
N ILE A 357 6.32 4.92 15.85
CA ILE A 357 7.72 5.27 15.59
C ILE A 357 8.25 4.26 14.60
N ASN A 358 9.00 4.74 13.61
CA ASN A 358 9.76 3.90 12.69
C ASN A 358 11.22 4.36 12.68
N ILE A 359 12.13 3.39 12.63
CA ILE A 359 13.56 3.59 12.43
C ILE A 359 13.97 2.72 11.26
N SER A 360 14.60 3.33 10.25
CA SER A 360 15.06 2.66 9.03
C SER A 360 16.51 3.04 8.73
N SER A 361 17.39 2.06 8.54
CA SER A 361 18.80 2.29 8.29
C SER A 361 19.32 1.47 7.11
N ARG A 362 19.92 2.18 6.14
CA ARG A 362 20.68 1.65 5.01
C ARG A 362 22.13 2.16 5.03
N ASN A 363 22.66 2.45 6.23
CA ASN A 363 24.03 2.97 6.39
C ASN A 363 25.10 1.91 6.12
N ILE A 364 24.77 0.64 6.26
CA ILE A 364 25.64 -0.47 5.86
C ILE A 364 25.23 -0.91 4.46
N LYS A 365 26.18 -0.86 3.52
CA LYS A 365 25.95 -1.32 2.16
C LYS A 365 25.44 -2.76 2.15
N HIS A 366 24.48 -3.09 1.30
CA HIS A 366 23.80 -4.37 1.19
C HIS A 366 22.78 -4.68 2.31
N LEU A 367 22.69 -3.85 3.35
CA LEU A 367 21.85 -4.13 4.51
C LEU A 367 20.84 -3.00 4.76
N HIS A 368 19.57 -3.38 4.82
CA HIS A 368 18.48 -2.58 5.36
C HIS A 368 18.08 -3.14 6.73
N LEU A 369 18.15 -2.32 7.76
CA LEU A 369 17.65 -2.62 9.10
C LEU A 369 16.49 -1.69 9.41
N TYR A 370 15.44 -2.20 10.01
CA TYR A 370 14.30 -1.37 10.40
C TYR A 370 13.57 -1.94 11.62
N ALA A 371 12.87 -1.04 12.30
CA ALA A 371 11.97 -1.39 13.39
C ALA A 371 10.81 -0.40 13.45
N ASP A 372 9.62 -0.92 13.73
CA ASP A 372 8.38 -0.20 13.91
C ASP A 372 7.80 -0.46 15.30
N LEU A 373 7.34 0.58 15.94
CA LEU A 373 6.56 0.53 17.18
C LEU A 373 5.23 1.22 16.96
N PHE A 374 4.14 0.56 17.32
CA PHE A 374 2.79 1.10 17.32
C PHE A 374 2.20 0.95 18.72
N VAL A 375 1.61 2.01 19.26
CA VAL A 375 1.03 2.05 20.60
C VAL A 375 -0.38 2.62 20.52
N ASN A 376 -1.37 1.84 20.95
CA ASN A 376 -2.71 2.34 21.23
C ASN A 376 -2.72 2.96 22.62
N GLN A 377 -2.95 4.27 22.70
CA GLN A 377 -2.81 5.01 23.96
C GLN A 377 -3.95 4.78 24.95
N ALA A 378 -5.06 4.20 24.52
CA ALA A 378 -6.18 3.90 25.40
C ALA A 378 -5.92 2.66 26.29
N ASN A 379 -5.01 1.78 25.85
CA ASN A 379 -4.82 0.46 26.46
C ASN A 379 -3.35 0.25 26.85
N ALA A 380 -3.11 -0.16 28.10
CA ALA A 380 -1.75 -0.38 28.61
C ALA A 380 -0.99 -1.47 27.84
N ASP A 381 -1.70 -2.50 27.35
CA ASP A 381 -1.16 -3.62 26.59
C ASP A 381 -1.26 -3.41 25.06
N GLY A 382 -1.77 -2.27 24.63
CA GLY A 382 -2.01 -1.93 23.23
C GLY A 382 -0.74 -1.64 22.43
N ILE A 383 0.23 -2.58 22.40
CA ILE A 383 1.55 -2.40 21.78
C ILE A 383 1.76 -3.43 20.67
N SER A 384 2.13 -2.96 19.51
CA SER A 384 2.67 -3.76 18.42
C SER A 384 4.09 -3.32 18.07
N TYR A 385 4.97 -4.27 17.85
CA TYR A 385 6.31 -4.00 17.34
C TYR A 385 6.70 -4.96 16.23
N LYS A 386 7.43 -4.43 15.29
CA LYS A 386 8.02 -5.16 14.17
C LYS A 386 9.49 -4.81 14.08
N ALA A 387 10.33 -5.79 13.81
CA ALA A 387 11.72 -5.57 13.49
C ALA A 387 12.15 -6.51 12.38
N GLY A 388 13.01 -6.02 11.50
CA GLY A 388 13.47 -6.84 10.39
C GLY A 388 14.75 -6.33 9.75
N PHE A 389 15.26 -7.16 8.86
CA PHE A 389 16.36 -6.80 8.00
C PHE A 389 16.21 -7.41 6.61
N ARG A 390 16.81 -6.76 5.62
CA ARG A 390 17.04 -7.33 4.30
C ARG A 390 18.50 -7.16 3.90
N LEU A 391 19.16 -8.30 3.63
CA LEU A 391 20.50 -8.36 3.10
C LEU A 391 20.42 -8.63 1.59
N GLY A 392 20.95 -7.74 0.77
CA GLY A 392 20.88 -7.83 -0.70
C GLY A 392 22.25 -7.92 -1.35
N ASP A 393 22.37 -8.71 -2.42
CA ASP A 393 23.64 -8.90 -3.18
C ASP A 393 24.84 -9.36 -2.34
N PHE A 394 24.61 -10.03 -1.24
CA PHE A 394 25.65 -10.55 -0.36
C PHE A 394 25.21 -11.86 0.32
N PRO A 395 26.05 -12.91 0.41
CA PRO A 395 27.38 -13.03 -0.23
C PRO A 395 27.31 -13.24 -1.75
N LEU A 396 26.15 -13.56 -2.30
CA LEU A 396 25.92 -13.84 -3.72
C LEU A 396 25.21 -12.68 -4.40
N LYS A 397 25.65 -12.32 -5.60
CA LYS A 397 25.00 -11.31 -6.43
C LYS A 397 23.60 -11.73 -6.83
N ASN A 398 22.69 -10.76 -6.85
CA ASN A 398 21.28 -10.93 -7.20
C ASN A 398 20.49 -11.85 -6.24
N LEU A 399 21.03 -12.18 -5.09
CA LEU A 399 20.36 -12.89 -4.01
C LEU A 399 20.05 -11.92 -2.88
N SER A 400 18.87 -12.00 -2.31
CA SER A 400 18.53 -11.28 -1.07
C SER A 400 17.94 -12.23 -0.05
N LEU A 401 18.29 -11.99 1.22
CA LEU A 401 17.73 -12.63 2.40
C LEU A 401 16.97 -11.57 3.19
N THR A 402 15.72 -11.88 3.54
CA THR A 402 14.87 -11.04 4.40
C THR A 402 14.49 -11.85 5.64
N ALA A 403 14.49 -11.22 6.81
CA ALA A 403 13.88 -11.79 8.00
C ALA A 403 13.14 -10.70 8.78
N GLU A 404 11.95 -11.04 9.25
CA GLU A 404 11.06 -10.16 10.01
C GLU A 404 10.47 -10.89 11.21
N TYR A 405 10.30 -10.15 12.28
CA TYR A 405 9.54 -10.57 13.45
C TYR A 405 8.50 -9.51 13.78
N THR A 406 7.24 -9.92 13.93
CA THR A 406 6.14 -9.05 14.34
C THR A 406 5.48 -9.62 15.59
N ARG A 407 5.16 -8.77 16.56
CA ARG A 407 4.40 -9.10 17.75
C ARG A 407 3.33 -8.05 17.97
N ASN A 408 2.08 -8.49 18.13
CA ASN A 408 0.94 -7.68 18.51
C ASN A 408 0.43 -8.18 19.86
N ASN A 409 0.42 -7.31 20.86
CA ASN A 409 -0.13 -7.63 22.18
C ASN A 409 -1.66 -7.53 22.18
N GLY A 410 -2.29 -7.77 23.33
CA GLY A 410 -3.72 -7.61 23.50
C GLY A 410 -4.17 -6.16 23.29
N GLU A 411 -5.39 -5.98 22.77
CA GLU A 411 -6.04 -4.66 22.61
C GLU A 411 -5.24 -3.62 21.79
N THR A 412 -4.33 -4.09 20.92
CA THR A 412 -3.52 -3.18 20.09
C THR A 412 -4.36 -2.41 19.08
N TYR A 413 -5.31 -3.09 18.43
CA TYR A 413 -6.13 -2.51 17.35
C TYR A 413 -7.62 -2.43 17.72
N SER A 414 -8.04 -3.07 18.80
CA SER A 414 -9.39 -3.00 19.34
C SER A 414 -9.65 -1.73 20.13
N SER A 415 -10.90 -1.43 20.37
CA SER A 415 -11.36 -0.31 21.18
C SER A 415 -12.54 -0.75 22.05
N ALA A 416 -12.66 -0.17 23.24
CA ALA A 416 -13.84 -0.31 24.08
C ALA A 416 -15.12 0.14 23.35
N LEU A 417 -14.99 1.05 22.39
CA LEU A 417 -16.06 1.48 21.50
C LEU A 417 -15.83 0.89 20.09
N PRO A 418 -16.60 -0.09 19.63
CA PRO A 418 -16.41 -0.72 18.34
C PRO A 418 -16.34 0.26 17.15
N THR A 419 -17.03 1.40 17.26
CA THR A 419 -17.01 2.47 16.27
C THR A 419 -15.65 3.16 16.12
N THR A 420 -14.75 3.03 17.08
CA THR A 420 -13.42 3.67 17.08
C THR A 420 -12.26 2.69 17.02
N SER A 421 -12.54 1.38 16.78
CA SER A 421 -11.51 0.37 16.53
C SER A 421 -10.61 0.75 15.33
N TYR A 422 -9.35 0.32 15.33
CA TYR A 422 -8.39 0.61 14.25
C TYR A 422 -8.64 -0.26 13.01
N GLY A 423 -9.75 0.02 12.30
CA GLY A 423 -10.22 -0.78 11.17
C GLY A 423 -11.23 -0.03 10.28
N SER A 424 -11.46 -0.57 9.07
CA SER A 424 -12.45 -0.12 8.09
C SER A 424 -13.05 -1.32 7.36
N ASN A 425 -14.37 -1.33 7.11
CA ASN A 425 -15.08 -2.48 6.52
C ASN A 425 -14.80 -3.79 7.27
N GLN A 426 -14.66 -3.75 8.60
CA GLN A 426 -14.27 -4.85 9.49
C GLN A 426 -12.83 -5.38 9.27
N TYR A 427 -12.07 -4.89 8.29
CA TYR A 427 -10.64 -5.19 8.13
C TYR A 427 -9.79 -4.30 9.02
N GLY A 428 -8.78 -4.87 9.70
CA GLY A 428 -7.80 -4.10 10.46
C GLY A 428 -6.94 -3.21 9.56
N LEU A 429 -6.65 -1.99 10.01
CA LEU A 429 -5.72 -1.06 9.33
C LEU A 429 -4.25 -1.47 9.56
N GLY A 430 -3.94 -2.07 10.70
CA GLY A 430 -2.60 -2.52 11.09
C GLY A 430 -2.28 -3.95 10.62
N SER A 431 -1.63 -4.73 11.48
CA SER A 431 -1.26 -6.12 11.19
C SER A 431 -2.47 -6.98 10.81
N TYR A 432 -2.30 -7.82 9.78
CA TYR A 432 -3.35 -8.73 9.32
C TYR A 432 -3.71 -9.81 10.36
N LEU A 433 -2.77 -10.12 11.26
CA LEU A 433 -2.99 -11.06 12.36
C LEU A 433 -3.76 -10.45 13.55
N SER A 434 -4.05 -9.13 13.49
CA SER A 434 -4.71 -8.43 14.57
C SER A 434 -3.95 -8.52 15.91
N GLU A 435 -4.67 -8.40 17.04
CA GLU A 435 -4.11 -8.48 18.40
C GLU A 435 -3.73 -9.92 18.80
N ASN A 436 -3.05 -10.07 19.95
CA ASN A 436 -2.65 -11.35 20.52
C ASN A 436 -1.96 -12.29 19.51
N SER A 437 -1.06 -11.75 18.72
CA SER A 437 -0.46 -12.49 17.60
C SER A 437 1.04 -12.32 17.48
N MET A 438 1.67 -13.23 16.79
CA MET A 438 3.08 -13.14 16.40
C MET A 438 3.31 -13.73 15.01
N GLU A 439 4.32 -13.20 14.34
CA GLU A 439 4.78 -13.69 13.05
C GLU A 439 6.30 -13.73 12.98
N ILE A 440 6.82 -14.78 12.40
CA ILE A 440 8.20 -14.88 11.93
C ILE A 440 8.15 -15.14 10.43
N TYR A 441 8.77 -14.28 9.67
CA TYR A 441 8.89 -14.40 8.22
C TYR A 441 10.34 -14.40 7.81
N THR A 442 10.73 -15.35 6.95
CA THR A 442 12.08 -15.41 6.39
C THR A 442 11.98 -15.77 4.92
N ALA A 443 12.65 -14.99 4.06
CA ALA A 443 12.58 -15.19 2.62
C ALA A 443 13.94 -15.05 1.94
N LEU A 444 14.16 -15.89 0.94
CA LEU A 444 15.24 -15.81 -0.03
C LEU A 444 14.64 -15.42 -1.38
N CYS A 445 15.20 -14.41 -2.03
CA CYS A 445 14.82 -14.03 -3.38
C CYS A 445 16.05 -13.99 -4.29
N TRP A 446 16.03 -14.77 -5.37
CA TRP A 446 17.10 -14.82 -6.36
C TRP A 446 16.62 -14.35 -7.72
N LYS A 447 17.31 -13.36 -8.29
CA LYS A 447 17.00 -12.74 -9.58
C LYS A 447 18.14 -12.99 -10.58
N PRO A 448 18.22 -14.14 -11.26
CA PRO A 448 19.38 -14.49 -12.13
C PRO A 448 19.50 -13.60 -13.35
N ILE A 449 18.38 -13.27 -13.98
CA ILE A 449 18.29 -12.40 -15.16
C ILE A 449 17.14 -11.40 -15.00
N ARG A 450 17.09 -10.36 -15.82
CA ARG A 450 15.97 -9.42 -15.83
C ARG A 450 14.63 -10.13 -16.01
N GLY A 451 13.68 -9.80 -15.16
CA GLY A 451 12.31 -10.32 -15.19
C GLY A 451 12.13 -11.71 -14.57
N LEU A 452 13.19 -12.52 -14.42
CA LEU A 452 13.09 -13.83 -13.78
C LEU A 452 13.45 -13.74 -12.30
N ARG A 453 12.53 -14.20 -11.46
CA ARG A 453 12.65 -14.21 -10.01
C ARG A 453 12.27 -15.57 -9.45
N PHE A 454 13.05 -16.05 -8.51
CA PHE A 454 12.75 -17.20 -7.66
C PHE A 454 12.68 -16.74 -6.22
N ASP A 455 11.61 -17.10 -5.54
CA ASP A 455 11.38 -16.82 -4.13
C ASP A 455 11.23 -18.13 -3.38
N ALA A 456 11.85 -18.19 -2.20
CA ALA A 456 11.62 -19.23 -1.22
C ALA A 456 11.34 -18.55 0.11
N TYR A 457 10.24 -18.85 0.79
CA TYR A 457 10.00 -18.30 2.11
C TYR A 457 9.52 -19.34 3.10
N TRP A 458 9.74 -19.03 4.34
CA TRP A 458 9.19 -19.72 5.50
C TRP A 458 8.45 -18.70 6.37
N LEU A 459 7.22 -19.06 6.73
CA LEU A 459 6.33 -18.28 7.57
C LEU A 459 5.90 -19.11 8.78
N LEU A 460 5.87 -18.48 9.95
CA LEU A 460 5.19 -18.96 11.13
C LEU A 460 4.35 -17.84 11.71
N ALA A 461 3.03 -17.95 11.61
CA ALA A 461 2.06 -17.02 12.17
C ALA A 461 1.26 -17.72 13.28
N LYS A 462 0.97 -17.00 14.37
CA LYS A 462 0.17 -17.48 15.49
C LYS A 462 -0.74 -16.36 15.98
N HIS A 463 -1.97 -16.73 16.34
CA HIS A 463 -2.92 -15.84 16.99
C HIS A 463 -3.60 -16.60 18.14
N GLY A 464 -3.93 -15.91 19.24
CA GLY A 464 -4.59 -16.47 20.41
C GLY A 464 -4.05 -15.91 21.72
N GLU A 465 -4.86 -15.93 22.75
CA GLU A 465 -4.56 -15.33 24.06
C GLU A 465 -3.29 -15.92 24.68
N GLY A 466 -2.35 -15.04 25.03
CA GLY A 466 -1.07 -15.44 25.64
C GLY A 466 -0.12 -16.23 24.74
N LEU A 467 -0.52 -16.60 23.51
CA LEU A 467 0.24 -17.43 22.54
C LEU A 467 0.74 -18.76 23.09
N THR A 468 0.06 -19.32 24.08
CA THR A 468 0.35 -20.66 24.61
C THR A 468 -0.33 -21.72 23.75
N LEU A 469 0.25 -22.92 23.64
CA LEU A 469 -0.27 -23.99 22.77
C LEU A 469 -1.75 -24.33 23.02
N GLY A 470 -2.24 -24.15 24.24
CA GLY A 470 -3.64 -24.44 24.61
C GLY A 470 -4.61 -23.28 24.38
N SER A 471 -4.12 -22.09 24.03
CA SER A 471 -4.93 -20.89 23.80
C SER A 471 -4.87 -20.37 22.37
N LEU A 472 -4.11 -21.05 21.47
CA LEU A 472 -4.07 -20.66 20.07
C LEU A 472 -5.40 -20.98 19.39
N ASP A 473 -5.97 -19.99 18.74
CA ASP A 473 -7.15 -20.09 17.89
C ASP A 473 -6.80 -20.02 16.39
N TYR A 474 -5.53 -19.72 16.07
CA TYR A 474 -4.97 -19.80 14.72
C TYR A 474 -3.46 -20.05 14.76
N ARG A 475 -3.01 -20.95 13.88
CA ARG A 475 -1.60 -21.19 13.58
C ARG A 475 -1.44 -21.48 12.10
N ASP A 476 -0.47 -20.85 11.49
CA ASP A 476 -0.07 -21.07 10.10
C ASP A 476 1.43 -21.29 10.02
N GLN A 477 1.83 -22.38 9.45
CA GLN A 477 3.23 -22.67 9.14
C GLN A 477 3.34 -23.02 7.66
N GLU A 478 4.06 -22.20 6.92
CA GLU A 478 4.14 -22.29 5.47
C GLU A 478 5.58 -22.30 4.99
N ILE A 479 5.87 -23.14 4.00
CA ILE A 479 7.05 -23.09 3.15
C ILE A 479 6.55 -22.91 1.72
N SER A 480 7.00 -21.86 1.04
CA SER A 480 6.66 -21.59 -0.35
C SER A 480 7.91 -21.50 -1.21
N LEU A 481 7.79 -22.03 -2.44
CA LEU A 481 8.78 -21.93 -3.51
C LEU A 481 8.07 -21.37 -4.76
N ALA A 482 8.41 -20.14 -5.14
CA ALA A 482 7.77 -19.47 -6.26
C ALA A 482 8.77 -19.14 -7.37
N SER A 483 8.29 -19.13 -8.61
CA SER A 483 8.99 -18.57 -9.77
C SER A 483 8.07 -17.62 -10.50
N ARG A 484 8.61 -16.49 -10.94
CA ARG A 484 7.89 -15.48 -11.71
C ARG A 484 8.76 -14.97 -12.85
N TYR A 485 8.16 -14.84 -14.04
CA TYR A 485 8.82 -14.25 -15.20
C TYR A 485 8.02 -13.06 -15.71
N GLU A 486 8.58 -11.87 -15.57
CA GLU A 486 8.01 -10.61 -16.03
C GLU A 486 8.54 -10.25 -17.42
N VAL A 487 7.63 -10.11 -18.38
CA VAL A 487 7.95 -9.77 -19.77
C VAL A 487 7.98 -8.24 -19.96
N ILE A 488 6.90 -7.58 -19.61
CA ILE A 488 6.73 -6.12 -19.58
C ILE A 488 6.31 -5.71 -18.17
N ASN A 489 6.39 -4.42 -17.85
CA ASN A 489 6.12 -3.96 -16.47
C ASN A 489 4.78 -4.47 -15.99
N ASN A 490 4.81 -5.21 -14.88
CA ASN A 490 3.69 -5.84 -14.21
C ASN A 490 2.85 -6.79 -15.09
N ALA A 491 3.46 -7.38 -16.16
CA ALA A 491 2.87 -8.47 -16.89
C ALA A 491 3.77 -9.70 -16.80
N TYR A 492 3.32 -10.71 -16.06
CA TYR A 492 4.11 -11.88 -15.71
C TYR A 492 3.27 -13.17 -15.64
N VAL A 493 3.96 -14.27 -15.80
CA VAL A 493 3.47 -15.60 -15.47
C VAL A 493 4.15 -16.07 -14.19
N PHE A 494 3.46 -16.87 -13.39
CA PHE A 494 4.00 -17.39 -12.13
C PHE A 494 3.58 -18.81 -11.88
N LEU A 495 4.43 -19.49 -11.11
CA LEU A 495 4.23 -20.83 -10.59
C LEU A 495 4.73 -20.84 -9.15
N GLU A 496 3.94 -21.35 -8.23
CA GLU A 496 4.27 -21.44 -6.82
C GLU A 496 3.85 -22.80 -6.26
N TYR A 497 4.73 -23.39 -5.47
CA TYR A 497 4.45 -24.55 -4.65
C TYR A 497 4.44 -24.13 -3.18
N GLN A 498 3.37 -24.46 -2.47
CA GLN A 498 3.20 -24.18 -1.04
C GLN A 498 3.01 -25.50 -0.28
N ASN A 499 3.83 -25.74 0.72
CA ASN A 499 3.59 -26.72 1.76
C ASN A 499 3.15 -25.97 3.01
N ARG A 500 1.90 -26.16 3.42
CA ARG A 500 1.25 -25.33 4.44
C ARG A 500 0.56 -26.23 5.46
N HIS A 501 0.71 -25.86 6.74
CA HIS A 501 -0.02 -26.44 7.84
C HIS A 501 -0.77 -25.35 8.58
N VAL A 502 -2.11 -25.32 8.41
CA VAL A 502 -3.00 -24.31 8.99
C VAL A 502 -4.00 -24.99 9.90
N GLU A 503 -4.02 -24.57 11.17
CA GLU A 503 -4.91 -25.09 12.18
C GLU A 503 -5.56 -23.97 13.00
N GLY A 504 -6.73 -24.22 13.58
CA GLY A 504 -7.45 -23.29 14.44
C GLY A 504 -8.90 -23.14 14.05
N ASP A 505 -9.49 -21.98 14.38
CA ASP A 505 -10.89 -21.68 14.05
C ASP A 505 -11.06 -21.50 12.54
N VAL A 506 -11.98 -22.26 11.96
CA VAL A 506 -12.29 -22.23 10.52
C VAL A 506 -12.70 -20.84 10.01
N ARG A 507 -13.11 -19.92 10.88
CA ARG A 507 -13.44 -18.55 10.51
C ARG A 507 -12.23 -17.74 10.04
N TYR A 508 -11.05 -18.07 10.54
CA TYR A 508 -9.79 -17.37 10.25
C TYR A 508 -9.10 -17.88 8.99
N ILE A 509 -9.58 -18.98 8.41
CA ILE A 509 -8.85 -19.75 7.41
C ILE A 509 -9.72 -19.94 6.16
N PRO A 510 -9.25 -19.53 4.97
CA PRO A 510 -9.88 -19.95 3.72
C PRO A 510 -9.94 -21.47 3.63
N SER A 511 -11.10 -22.04 3.30
CA SER A 511 -11.35 -23.49 3.32
C SER A 511 -10.35 -24.31 2.50
N ILE A 512 -9.85 -23.72 1.41
CA ILE A 512 -8.84 -24.34 0.53
C ILE A 512 -7.50 -24.61 1.25
N TYR A 513 -7.15 -23.85 2.29
CA TYR A 513 -5.87 -23.95 3.01
C TYR A 513 -5.96 -24.65 4.37
N PHE A 514 -7.16 -25.11 4.77
CA PHE A 514 -7.33 -25.72 6.08
C PHE A 514 -6.61 -27.08 6.20
N GLY A 515 -5.87 -27.29 7.30
CA GLY A 515 -5.13 -28.50 7.58
C GLY A 515 -3.75 -28.55 6.93
N ASN A 516 -3.29 -29.75 6.60
CA ASN A 516 -2.04 -29.98 5.86
C ASN A 516 -2.33 -29.95 4.36
N THR A 517 -1.74 -29.00 3.66
CA THR A 517 -1.94 -28.86 2.22
C THR A 517 -0.64 -28.70 1.46
N ASN A 518 -0.57 -29.33 0.28
CA ASN A 518 0.46 -29.12 -0.72
C ASN A 518 -0.21 -28.48 -1.93
N SER A 519 -0.09 -27.16 -2.02
CA SER A 519 -0.76 -26.40 -3.05
C SER A 519 0.16 -26.10 -4.23
N LEU A 520 -0.36 -26.25 -5.44
CA LEU A 520 0.24 -25.71 -6.64
C LEU A 520 -0.59 -24.51 -7.08
N VAL A 521 0.06 -23.34 -7.12
CA VAL A 521 -0.55 -22.09 -7.57
C VAL A 521 0.10 -21.66 -8.87
N THR A 522 -0.70 -21.33 -9.87
CA THR A 522 -0.20 -20.84 -11.16
C THR A 522 -1.10 -19.76 -11.70
N GLY A 523 -0.54 -18.87 -12.51
CA GLY A 523 -1.36 -17.83 -13.10
C GLY A 523 -0.62 -16.89 -14.03
N ILE A 524 -1.40 -15.95 -14.53
CA ILE A 524 -0.95 -14.86 -15.41
C ILE A 524 -1.53 -13.56 -14.84
N ASN A 525 -0.68 -12.55 -14.77
CA ASN A 525 -1.07 -11.18 -14.43
C ASN A 525 -0.68 -10.23 -15.54
N ILE A 526 -1.56 -9.30 -15.88
CA ILE A 526 -1.34 -8.17 -16.77
C ILE A 526 -1.94 -6.93 -16.11
N GLY A 527 -1.09 -5.93 -15.85
CA GLY A 527 -1.45 -4.76 -15.06
C GLY A 527 -1.10 -4.94 -13.59
N PHE A 528 -1.82 -4.33 -12.66
CA PHE A 528 -1.52 -4.47 -11.22
C PHE A 528 -2.41 -5.48 -10.51
#